data_5f35b0b726e8aae12a88e086cfbb89d7
#
_entry.id   5f35b0b726e8aae12a88e086cfbb89d7
#
_cell.length_a   1.000
_cell.length_b   1.000
_cell.length_c   1.000
_cell.angle_alpha   90.00
_cell.angle_beta   90.00
_cell.angle_gamma   90.00
#
_symmetry.space_group_name_H-M   'P 1'
#
loop_
_entity.id
_entity.type
_entity.pdbx_description
1 polymer ?
#
loop_
_entity_poly.entity_id
_entity_poly.type
_entity_poly.pdbx_seq_one_letter_code
_entity_poly.pdbx_strand_id
1 'polypeptide(L)'
;MWIFGWGRLSKGIHLATIWCVAIVTMLSAAWILAANAWMQHPVGARFNPETGRAELDGVGGFLKLITSGVYLSEYSHVITSAWLVAGSFVAGIAIWWMVRASREGSDEAVAQARDVWRPIARFG
;
A
#
# COMPACT_ATOMS: atom_id res chain seq x y z
N MET A 1 3.38 17.21 6.51
CA MET A 1 4.00 17.62 5.23
C MET A 1 3.21 17.13 4.01
N TRP A 2 2.83 15.85 3.93
CA TRP A 2 2.08 15.32 2.80
C TRP A 2 0.75 16.05 2.56
N ILE A 3 -0.12 16.15 3.55
CA ILE A 3 -1.45 16.80 3.43
C ILE A 3 -1.36 18.32 3.39
N PHE A 4 -0.50 18.92 4.21
CA PHE A 4 -0.42 20.38 4.39
C PHE A 4 0.69 21.06 3.57
N GLY A 5 1.38 20.29 2.72
CA GLY A 5 2.49 20.79 1.88
C GLY A 5 2.06 21.42 0.55
N TRP A 6 0.77 21.36 0.20
CA TRP A 6 0.24 21.91 -1.04
C TRP A 6 0.47 23.43 -1.09
N GLY A 7 1.12 23.89 -2.15
CA GLY A 7 1.44 25.29 -2.35
C GLY A 7 2.61 25.86 -1.51
N ARG A 8 3.18 25.05 -0.57
CA ARG A 8 4.32 25.45 0.28
C ARG A 8 5.62 24.76 -0.08
N LEU A 9 5.54 23.56 -0.65
CA LEU A 9 6.70 22.75 -1.04
C LEU A 9 6.85 22.76 -2.56
N SER A 10 8.09 22.60 -3.04
CA SER A 10 8.31 22.35 -4.46
C SER A 10 7.67 21.01 -4.86
N LYS A 11 7.24 20.89 -6.12
CA LYS A 11 6.58 19.69 -6.63
C LYS A 11 7.41 18.41 -6.40
N GLY A 12 8.75 18.52 -6.55
CA GLY A 12 9.66 17.38 -6.34
C GLY A 12 9.72 16.93 -4.88
N ILE A 13 9.80 17.87 -3.93
CA ILE A 13 9.81 17.56 -2.49
C ILE A 13 8.47 16.98 -2.08
N HIS A 14 7.37 17.52 -2.60
CA HIS A 14 6.04 17.00 -2.31
C HIS A 14 5.86 15.56 -2.83
N LEU A 15 6.32 15.28 -4.05
CA LEU A 15 6.34 13.92 -4.61
C LEU A 15 7.20 12.97 -3.77
N ALA A 16 8.40 13.41 -3.34
CA ALA A 16 9.27 12.61 -2.48
C ALA A 16 8.62 12.25 -1.14
N THR A 17 7.84 13.16 -0.53
CA THR A 17 7.11 12.85 0.72
C THR A 17 6.03 11.79 0.49
N ILE A 18 5.34 11.80 -0.65
CA ILE A 18 4.32 10.79 -1.00
C ILE A 18 5.00 9.43 -1.17
N TRP A 19 6.10 9.36 -1.90
CA TRP A 19 6.88 8.11 -2.05
C TRP A 19 7.41 7.59 -0.72
N CYS A 20 7.92 8.47 0.13
CA CYS A 20 8.39 8.09 1.46
C CYS A 20 7.27 7.45 2.28
N VAL A 21 6.08 8.04 2.31
CA VAL A 21 4.91 7.48 3.01
C VAL A 21 4.53 6.11 2.43
N ALA A 22 4.50 5.97 1.11
CA ALA A 22 4.16 4.70 0.45
C ALA A 22 5.16 3.59 0.82
N ILE A 23 6.47 3.89 0.73
CA ILE A 23 7.52 2.91 1.06
C ILE A 23 7.46 2.50 2.53
N VAL A 24 7.34 3.47 3.46
CA VAL A 24 7.25 3.20 4.90
C VAL A 24 6.03 2.37 5.23
N THR A 25 4.90 2.63 4.59
CA THR A 25 3.67 1.85 4.77
C THR A 25 3.84 0.40 4.30
N MET A 26 4.48 0.18 3.15
CA MET A 26 4.78 -1.17 2.65
C MET A 26 5.75 -1.93 3.56
N LEU A 27 6.78 -1.25 4.07
CA LEU A 27 7.72 -1.84 5.04
C LEU A 27 7.02 -2.18 6.37
N SER A 28 6.14 -1.31 6.85
CA SER A 28 5.33 -1.58 8.05
C SER A 28 4.45 -2.82 7.85
N ALA A 29 3.78 -2.94 6.71
CA ALA A 29 3.01 -4.13 6.38
C ALA A 29 3.88 -5.41 6.35
N ALA A 30 5.10 -5.32 5.80
CA ALA A 30 6.03 -6.44 5.77
C ALA A 30 6.39 -6.94 7.18
N TRP A 31 6.65 -6.02 8.13
CA TRP A 31 6.94 -6.37 9.51
C TRP A 31 5.75 -6.99 10.24
N ILE A 32 4.58 -6.41 10.10
CA ILE A 32 3.35 -6.91 10.73
C ILE A 32 3.03 -8.32 10.21
N LEU A 33 3.13 -8.53 8.90
CA LEU A 33 2.88 -9.83 8.28
C LEU A 33 3.95 -10.86 8.62
N ALA A 34 5.22 -10.46 8.81
CA ALA A 34 6.25 -11.36 9.30
C ALA A 34 5.92 -11.88 10.71
N ALA A 35 5.47 -11.02 11.61
CA ALA A 35 5.03 -11.42 12.94
C ALA A 35 3.78 -12.34 12.86
N ASN A 36 2.82 -12.02 11.99
CA ASN A 36 1.62 -12.82 11.78
C ASN A 36 1.94 -14.22 11.23
N ALA A 37 2.75 -14.29 10.18
CA ALA A 37 3.20 -15.54 9.57
C ALA A 37 3.97 -16.43 10.58
N TRP A 38 4.80 -15.82 11.43
CA TRP A 38 5.53 -16.54 12.46
C TRP A 38 4.61 -17.11 13.53
N MET A 39 3.57 -16.38 13.93
CA MET A 39 2.58 -16.89 14.90
C MET A 39 1.76 -18.07 14.33
N GLN A 40 1.47 -18.06 13.04
CA GLN A 40 0.74 -19.15 12.38
C GLN A 40 1.62 -20.35 12.07
N HIS A 41 2.86 -20.11 11.66
CA HIS A 41 3.82 -21.13 11.26
C HIS A 41 5.24 -20.74 11.69
N PRO A 42 5.68 -21.14 12.89
CA PRO A 42 6.92 -20.67 13.51
C PRO A 42 8.17 -21.31 12.88
N VAL A 43 8.43 -21.00 11.61
CA VAL A 43 9.67 -21.41 10.92
C VAL A 43 10.87 -20.63 11.45
N GLY A 44 12.04 -21.27 11.53
CA GLY A 44 13.25 -20.65 12.05
C GLY A 44 13.19 -20.34 13.56
N ALA A 45 12.27 -20.98 14.28
CA ALA A 45 12.17 -20.90 15.73
C ALA A 45 13.12 -21.88 16.40
N ARG A 46 13.64 -21.46 17.55
CA ARG A 46 14.38 -22.31 18.52
C ARG A 46 13.70 -22.22 19.87
N PHE A 47 13.55 -23.36 20.53
CA PHE A 47 13.06 -23.38 21.90
C PHE A 47 14.19 -22.97 22.85
N ASN A 48 13.96 -21.96 23.68
CA ASN A 48 14.87 -21.56 24.75
C ASN A 48 14.41 -22.18 26.05
N PRO A 49 15.15 -23.16 26.62
CA PRO A 49 14.76 -23.83 27.86
C PRO A 49 14.87 -22.93 29.10
N GLU A 50 15.67 -21.86 29.05
CA GLU A 50 15.81 -20.93 30.17
C GLU A 50 14.60 -20.02 30.32
N THR A 51 14.03 -19.57 29.19
CA THR A 51 12.83 -18.70 29.16
C THR A 51 11.53 -19.48 28.98
N GLY A 52 11.60 -20.76 28.62
CA GLY A 52 10.46 -21.61 28.31
C GLY A 52 9.68 -21.15 27.06
N ARG A 53 10.33 -20.39 26.18
CA ARG A 53 9.68 -19.77 25.01
C ARG A 53 10.33 -20.20 23.70
N ALA A 54 9.54 -20.17 22.62
CA ALA A 54 10.08 -20.23 21.28
C ALA A 54 10.58 -18.84 20.89
N GLU A 55 11.81 -18.77 20.43
CA GLU A 55 12.48 -17.54 20.02
C GLU A 55 12.95 -17.70 18.57
N LEU A 56 13.02 -16.61 17.84
CA LEU A 56 13.55 -16.61 16.48
C LEU A 56 15.07 -16.89 16.53
N ASP A 57 15.56 -17.81 15.70
CA ASP A 57 16.96 -18.22 15.68
C ASP A 57 17.83 -17.19 14.92
N GLY A 58 17.94 -15.98 15.49
CA GLY A 58 18.74 -14.89 14.98
C GLY A 58 18.37 -14.47 13.56
N VAL A 59 19.36 -13.94 12.83
CA VAL A 59 19.15 -13.46 11.45
C VAL A 59 18.80 -14.61 10.50
N GLY A 60 19.38 -15.80 10.70
CA GLY A 60 19.08 -16.98 9.89
C GLY A 60 17.64 -17.44 10.01
N GLY A 61 17.09 -17.44 11.23
CA GLY A 61 15.67 -17.72 11.47
C GLY A 61 14.76 -16.67 10.83
N PHE A 62 15.13 -15.41 10.93
CA PHE A 62 14.38 -14.32 10.27
C PHE A 62 14.35 -14.46 8.74
N LEU A 63 15.49 -14.79 8.11
CA LEU A 63 15.53 -15.01 6.67
C LEU A 63 14.67 -16.20 6.25
N LYS A 64 14.67 -17.30 7.02
CA LYS A 64 13.77 -18.43 6.76
C LYS A 64 12.31 -18.04 6.86
N LEU A 65 11.96 -17.17 7.81
CA LEU A 65 10.60 -16.67 7.96
C LEU A 65 10.14 -15.86 6.76
N ILE A 66 10.88 -14.82 6.36
CA ILE A 66 10.51 -13.92 5.26
C ILE A 66 10.56 -14.58 3.87
N THR A 67 11.27 -15.70 3.74
CA THR A 67 11.29 -16.52 2.53
C THR A 67 10.33 -17.71 2.59
N SER A 68 9.59 -17.86 3.70
CA SER A 68 8.60 -18.93 3.83
C SER A 68 7.41 -18.73 2.88
N GLY A 69 6.82 -19.84 2.42
CA GLY A 69 5.65 -19.80 1.55
C GLY A 69 4.46 -19.10 2.20
N VAL A 70 4.29 -19.24 3.51
CA VAL A 70 3.22 -18.57 4.27
C VAL A 70 3.39 -17.06 4.22
N TYR A 71 4.56 -16.55 4.59
CA TYR A 71 4.85 -15.10 4.56
C TYR A 71 4.69 -14.51 3.15
N LEU A 72 5.28 -15.16 2.14
CA LEU A 72 5.22 -14.67 0.76
C LEU A 72 3.79 -14.66 0.22
N SER A 73 3.00 -15.66 0.55
CA SER A 73 1.58 -15.72 0.17
C SER A 73 0.77 -14.63 0.85
N GLU A 74 0.92 -14.43 2.16
CA GLU A 74 0.22 -13.40 2.91
C GLU A 74 0.60 -11.99 2.43
N TYR A 75 1.90 -11.73 2.28
CA TYR A 75 2.39 -10.43 1.85
C TYR A 75 1.92 -10.08 0.44
N SER A 76 2.05 -11.00 -0.52
CA SER A 76 1.60 -10.75 -1.89
C SER A 76 0.08 -10.55 -1.96
N HIS A 77 -0.68 -11.34 -1.21
CA HIS A 77 -2.14 -11.22 -1.15
C HIS A 77 -2.58 -9.86 -0.58
N VAL A 78 -1.98 -9.44 0.52
CA VAL A 78 -2.31 -8.14 1.16
C VAL A 78 -1.95 -6.96 0.26
N ILE A 79 -0.76 -6.97 -0.35
CA ILE A 79 -0.33 -5.88 -1.23
C ILE A 79 -1.19 -5.80 -2.50
N THR A 80 -1.46 -6.91 -3.16
CA THR A 80 -2.32 -6.91 -4.36
C THR A 80 -3.75 -6.52 -4.05
N SER A 81 -4.30 -6.96 -2.92
CA SER A 81 -5.62 -6.55 -2.45
C SER A 81 -5.68 -5.05 -2.15
N ALA A 82 -4.65 -4.50 -1.51
CA ALA A 82 -4.56 -3.07 -1.23
C ALA A 82 -4.51 -2.24 -2.52
N TRP A 83 -3.77 -2.69 -3.53
CA TRP A 83 -3.73 -2.01 -4.83
C TRP A 83 -5.08 -2.09 -5.55
N LEU A 84 -5.74 -3.24 -5.52
CA LEU A 84 -7.07 -3.40 -6.11
C LEU A 84 -8.09 -2.44 -5.47
N VAL A 85 -8.09 -2.36 -4.14
CA VAL A 85 -8.99 -1.44 -3.41
C VAL A 85 -8.66 0.01 -3.72
N ALA A 86 -7.38 0.38 -3.70
CA ALA A 86 -6.96 1.75 -4.00
C ALA A 86 -7.30 2.14 -5.44
N GLY A 87 -7.02 1.27 -6.41
CA GLY A 87 -7.36 1.49 -7.82
C GLY A 87 -8.86 1.64 -8.03
N SER A 88 -9.66 0.73 -7.48
CA SER A 88 -11.12 0.80 -7.57
C SER A 88 -11.70 2.07 -6.96
N PHE A 89 -11.14 2.53 -5.84
CA PHE A 89 -11.54 3.77 -5.19
C PHE A 89 -11.24 4.99 -6.06
N VAL A 90 -10.03 5.07 -6.61
CA VAL A 90 -9.63 6.17 -7.52
C VAL A 90 -10.46 6.17 -8.79
N ALA A 91 -10.69 5.00 -9.40
CA ALA A 91 -11.56 4.86 -10.57
C ALA A 91 -12.99 5.31 -10.26
N GLY A 92 -13.54 4.89 -9.11
CA GLY A 92 -14.88 5.28 -8.67
C GLY A 92 -15.04 6.79 -8.53
N ILE A 93 -14.08 7.47 -7.88
CA ILE A 93 -14.09 8.93 -7.75
C ILE A 93 -13.99 9.60 -9.13
N ALA A 94 -13.09 9.14 -10.00
CA ALA A 94 -12.91 9.71 -11.32
C ALA A 94 -14.19 9.58 -12.16
N ILE A 95 -14.83 8.41 -12.14
CA ILE A 95 -16.11 8.18 -12.83
C ILE A 95 -17.21 9.07 -12.26
N TRP A 96 -17.28 9.21 -10.94
CA TRP A 96 -18.26 10.08 -10.30
C TRP A 96 -18.12 11.54 -10.75
N TRP A 97 -16.89 12.06 -10.83
CA TRP A 97 -16.63 13.41 -11.37
C TRP A 97 -16.99 13.55 -12.84
N MET A 98 -16.73 12.51 -13.65
CA MET A 98 -17.11 12.50 -15.07
C MET A 98 -18.63 12.55 -15.26
N VAL A 99 -19.38 11.76 -14.47
CA VAL A 99 -20.85 11.78 -14.50
C VAL A 99 -21.39 13.13 -14.04
N ARG A 100 -20.80 13.71 -13.01
CA ARG A 100 -21.18 15.05 -12.54
C ARG A 100 -20.94 16.10 -13.61
N ALA A 101 -19.77 16.13 -14.24
CA ALA A 101 -19.45 17.06 -15.32
C ALA A 101 -20.43 16.94 -16.51
N SER A 102 -20.83 15.73 -16.89
CA SER A 102 -21.81 15.51 -17.94
C SER A 102 -23.22 16.01 -17.60
N ARG A 103 -23.56 16.07 -16.30
CA ARG A 103 -24.85 16.62 -15.83
C ARG A 103 -24.83 18.14 -15.75
N GLU A 104 -23.70 18.74 -15.40
CA GLU A 104 -23.53 20.19 -15.37
C GLU A 104 -23.54 20.79 -16.76
N GLY A 105 -23.11 20.06 -17.79
CA GLY A 105 -23.19 20.42 -19.21
C GLY A 105 -22.39 21.66 -19.62
N SER A 106 -21.49 22.16 -18.72
CA SER A 106 -20.61 23.28 -19.06
C SER A 106 -19.41 22.79 -19.88
N ASP A 107 -18.98 23.55 -20.87
CA ASP A 107 -17.84 23.19 -21.73
C ASP A 107 -16.56 22.98 -20.92
N GLU A 108 -16.36 23.77 -19.86
CA GLU A 108 -15.22 23.67 -18.97
C GLU A 108 -15.22 22.36 -18.15
N ALA A 109 -16.37 21.97 -17.59
CA ALA A 109 -16.52 20.72 -16.84
C ALA A 109 -16.32 19.51 -17.75
N VAL A 110 -16.81 19.54 -18.97
CA VAL A 110 -16.65 18.48 -19.97
C VAL A 110 -15.18 18.35 -20.40
N ALA A 111 -14.49 19.48 -20.62
CA ALA A 111 -13.07 19.48 -20.95
C ALA A 111 -12.23 18.88 -19.79
N GLN A 112 -12.50 19.28 -18.56
CA GLN A 112 -11.85 18.73 -17.37
C GLN A 112 -12.12 17.23 -17.22
N ALA A 113 -13.34 16.78 -17.47
CA ALA A 113 -13.67 15.35 -17.42
C ALA A 113 -12.88 14.54 -18.44
N ARG A 114 -12.72 15.06 -19.66
CA ARG A 114 -11.97 14.41 -20.72
C ARG A 114 -10.47 14.39 -20.45
N ASP A 115 -9.90 15.50 -20.03
CA ASP A 115 -8.46 15.70 -20.01
C ASP A 115 -7.82 15.27 -18.68
N VAL A 116 -8.57 15.25 -17.58
CA VAL A 116 -8.11 14.89 -16.22
C VAL A 116 -8.72 13.58 -15.75
N TRP A 117 -10.05 13.49 -15.64
CA TRP A 117 -10.70 12.37 -14.97
C TRP A 117 -10.71 11.08 -15.79
N ARG A 118 -10.85 11.17 -17.11
CA ARG A 118 -10.84 10.01 -17.99
C ARG A 118 -9.51 9.24 -17.98
N PRO A 119 -8.34 9.88 -18.05
CA PRO A 119 -7.06 9.19 -17.86
C PRO A 119 -6.95 8.54 -16.49
N ILE A 120 -7.32 9.25 -15.41
CA ILE A 120 -7.28 8.72 -14.05
C ILE A 120 -8.14 7.45 -13.90
N ALA A 121 -9.36 7.46 -14.44
CA ALA A 121 -10.26 6.30 -14.40
C ALA A 121 -9.72 5.06 -15.14
N ARG A 122 -8.80 5.24 -16.08
CA ARG A 122 -8.16 4.12 -16.81
C ARG A 122 -7.00 3.48 -16.05
N PHE A 123 -6.44 4.18 -15.08
CA PHE A 123 -5.35 3.67 -14.23
C PHE A 123 -5.85 3.04 -12.93
N GLY A 124 -7.03 3.36 -12.46
CA GLY A 124 -7.70 2.71 -11.33
C GLY A 124 -8.38 1.43 -11.75
#